data_1f0aa19e969ab1f26a6040da4d212493
#
_entry.id   1f0aa19e969ab1f26a6040da4d212493
#
_cell.length_a   1.000
_cell.length_b   1.000
_cell.length_c   1.000
_cell.angle_alpha   90.00
_cell.angle_beta   90.00
_cell.angle_gamma   90.00
#
_symmetry.space_group_name_H-M   'P 1'
#
loop_
_entity.id
_entity.type
_entity.pdbx_description
1 polymer ?
#
loop_
_entity_poly.entity_id
_entity_poly.type
_entity_poly.pdbx_seq_one_letter_code
_entity_poly.pdbx_strand_id
1 'polypeptide(L)'
;MVAPKPTLAIYGGAFNPPTLGHAAVAESLVSAGFERILVMPCFGHTFGKSLAPATERLVLSMDAFRDIPQVRVSSFEIDLGMNGSTYELVTKLHLLPEHTSHQVFMAIGSDEANAIDLWRRNVELRAMIPFVVVTRPGHPLTESGRWAAHAPHLVVPNGGNLIEASSTSAKAAIAAGDFELARRYLNPRVLHHIQERRLYQNPMTACA
;
A
#
# COMPACT_ATOMS: atom_id res chain seq x y z
N MET A 1 -14.84 -14.32 29.69
CA MET A 1 -13.77 -14.20 28.69
C MET A 1 -14.15 -13.03 27.81
N VAL A 2 -13.22 -12.07 27.59
CA VAL A 2 -13.43 -10.96 26.62
C VAL A 2 -13.26 -11.55 25.22
N ALA A 3 -14.19 -11.27 24.31
CA ALA A 3 -14.08 -11.69 22.91
C ALA A 3 -12.79 -11.12 22.30
N PRO A 4 -12.12 -11.86 21.41
CA PRO A 4 -10.95 -11.32 20.71
C PRO A 4 -11.35 -10.07 19.93
N LYS A 5 -10.46 -9.07 19.90
CA LYS A 5 -10.70 -7.88 19.09
C LYS A 5 -10.66 -8.23 17.59
N PRO A 6 -11.52 -7.61 16.77
CA PRO A 6 -11.44 -7.75 15.31
C PRO A 6 -10.06 -7.28 14.80
N THR A 7 -9.62 -7.84 13.68
CA THR A 7 -8.31 -7.54 13.10
C THR A 7 -8.37 -6.41 12.08
N LEU A 8 -7.42 -5.50 12.17
CA LEU A 8 -7.23 -4.38 11.23
C LEU A 8 -5.83 -4.43 10.65
N ALA A 9 -5.70 -4.46 9.33
CA ALA A 9 -4.43 -4.23 8.66
C ALA A 9 -4.34 -2.78 8.16
N ILE A 10 -3.29 -2.07 8.53
CA ILE A 10 -2.94 -0.76 7.95
C ILE A 10 -2.01 -1.01 6.78
N TYR A 11 -2.46 -0.67 5.59
CA TYR A 11 -1.72 -0.84 4.36
C TYR A 11 -1.26 0.53 3.85
N GLY A 12 -0.10 0.96 4.32
CA GLY A 12 0.55 2.20 3.91
C GLY A 12 1.28 2.07 2.58
N GLY A 13 1.38 3.16 1.83
CA GLY A 13 2.13 3.17 0.58
C GLY A 13 2.03 4.48 -0.19
N ALA A 14 2.88 4.61 -1.22
CA ALA A 14 2.83 5.78 -2.09
C ALA A 14 1.61 5.78 -3.03
N PHE A 15 1.18 4.60 -3.48
CA PHE A 15 0.07 4.41 -4.43
C PHE A 15 0.15 5.38 -5.62
N ASN A 16 1.26 5.36 -6.34
CA ASN A 16 1.64 6.38 -7.33
C ASN A 16 1.91 5.80 -8.73
N PRO A 17 0.86 5.38 -9.47
CA PRO A 17 -0.52 5.15 -9.04
C PRO A 17 -0.74 3.82 -8.31
N PRO A 18 -1.88 3.59 -7.65
CA PRO A 18 -2.28 2.27 -7.18
C PRO A 18 -2.49 1.32 -8.36
N THR A 19 -2.07 0.07 -8.22
CA THR A 19 -2.09 -0.94 -9.29
C THR A 19 -2.93 -2.15 -8.90
N LEU A 20 -3.19 -3.04 -9.86
CA LEU A 20 -3.81 -4.35 -9.59
C LEU A 20 -2.98 -5.18 -8.60
N GLY A 21 -1.65 -5.00 -8.58
CA GLY A 21 -0.79 -5.64 -7.58
C GLY A 21 -1.09 -5.17 -6.15
N HIS A 22 -1.40 -3.88 -5.97
CA HIS A 22 -1.82 -3.38 -4.65
C HIS A 22 -3.20 -3.94 -4.24
N ALA A 23 -4.14 -4.07 -5.18
CA ALA A 23 -5.44 -4.68 -4.92
C ALA A 23 -5.29 -6.16 -4.52
N ALA A 24 -4.42 -6.91 -5.21
CA ALA A 24 -4.13 -8.31 -4.89
C ALA A 24 -3.54 -8.48 -3.47
N VAL A 25 -2.72 -7.54 -2.99
CA VAL A 25 -2.25 -7.53 -1.59
C VAL A 25 -3.43 -7.38 -0.63
N ALA A 26 -4.35 -6.45 -0.88
CA ALA A 26 -5.53 -6.25 -0.03
C ALA A 26 -6.44 -7.50 -0.03
N GLU A 27 -6.66 -8.13 -1.19
CA GLU A 27 -7.42 -9.37 -1.31
C GLU A 27 -6.76 -10.54 -0.55
N SER A 28 -5.43 -10.60 -0.56
CA SER A 28 -4.68 -11.60 0.22
C SER A 28 -4.86 -11.42 1.72
N LEU A 29 -4.89 -10.17 2.19
CA LEU A 29 -5.18 -9.86 3.60
C LEU A 29 -6.61 -10.26 3.97
N VAL A 30 -7.60 -9.99 3.12
CA VAL A 30 -8.99 -10.46 3.32
C VAL A 30 -9.04 -11.98 3.41
N SER A 31 -8.37 -12.66 2.48
CA SER A 31 -8.32 -14.13 2.44
C SER A 31 -7.62 -14.73 3.67
N ALA A 32 -6.69 -13.99 4.28
CA ALA A 32 -6.02 -14.36 5.52
C ALA A 32 -6.88 -14.08 6.78
N GLY A 33 -8.10 -13.55 6.62
CA GLY A 33 -9.04 -13.33 7.72
C GLY A 33 -8.97 -11.93 8.35
N PHE A 34 -8.31 -10.96 7.75
CA PHE A 34 -8.40 -9.58 8.21
C PHE A 34 -9.79 -9.02 7.93
N GLU A 35 -10.46 -8.60 9.00
CA GLU A 35 -11.85 -8.12 8.93
C GLU A 35 -11.93 -6.70 8.35
N ARG A 36 -10.87 -5.93 8.49
CA ARG A 36 -10.75 -4.58 7.95
C ARG A 36 -9.34 -4.29 7.45
N ILE A 37 -9.26 -3.58 6.33
CA ILE A 37 -7.99 -3.08 5.77
C ILE A 37 -8.13 -1.58 5.59
N LEU A 38 -7.20 -0.82 6.18
CA LEU A 38 -7.14 0.62 6.05
C LEU A 38 -5.99 0.98 5.11
N VAL A 39 -6.31 1.24 3.86
CA VAL A 39 -5.36 1.71 2.85
C VAL A 39 -5.03 3.17 3.13
N MET A 40 -3.74 3.49 3.23
CA MET A 40 -3.28 4.79 3.71
C MET A 40 -2.23 5.36 2.75
N PRO A 41 -2.65 6.19 1.76
CA PRO A 41 -1.70 6.87 0.88
C PRO A 41 -0.86 7.87 1.68
N CYS A 42 0.47 7.76 1.58
CA CYS A 42 1.37 8.69 2.28
C CYS A 42 1.25 10.11 1.71
N PHE A 43 1.42 11.13 2.55
CA PHE A 43 1.48 12.51 2.07
C PHE A 43 2.80 12.76 1.31
N GLY A 44 3.94 12.52 1.94
CA GLY A 44 5.28 12.60 1.35
C GLY A 44 5.93 11.23 1.20
N HIS A 45 7.13 11.19 0.67
CA HIS A 45 7.94 9.96 0.57
C HIS A 45 9.29 10.15 1.23
N THR A 46 9.62 9.32 2.21
CA THR A 46 10.84 9.40 3.03
C THR A 46 12.13 9.46 2.20
N PHE A 47 12.15 8.80 1.04
CA PHE A 47 13.31 8.77 0.13
C PHE A 47 13.22 9.80 -1.01
N GLY A 48 12.42 10.85 -0.88
CA GLY A 48 12.38 11.96 -1.84
C GLY A 48 11.87 11.61 -3.25
N LYS A 49 11.12 10.52 -3.43
CA LYS A 49 10.52 10.19 -4.73
C LYS A 49 9.52 11.26 -5.14
N SER A 50 9.56 11.66 -6.42
CA SER A 50 8.52 12.50 -6.99
C SER A 50 7.19 11.73 -7.06
N LEU A 51 6.16 12.29 -6.44
CA LEU A 51 4.82 11.71 -6.38
C LEU A 51 3.82 12.65 -7.06
N ALA A 52 2.77 12.10 -7.65
CA ALA A 52 1.58 12.86 -7.98
C ALA A 52 0.98 13.50 -6.71
N PRO A 53 0.19 14.57 -6.81
CA PRO A 53 -0.43 15.20 -5.66
C PRO A 53 -1.10 14.20 -4.73
N ALA A 54 -0.95 14.38 -3.42
CA ALA A 54 -1.47 13.43 -2.43
C ALA A 54 -2.99 13.25 -2.54
N THR A 55 -3.72 14.32 -2.84
CA THR A 55 -5.16 14.31 -3.09
C THR A 55 -5.55 13.45 -4.29
N GLU A 56 -4.79 13.52 -5.39
CA GLU A 56 -5.03 12.67 -6.56
C GLU A 56 -4.76 11.21 -6.21
N ARG A 57 -3.67 10.90 -5.50
CA ARG A 57 -3.35 9.53 -5.09
C ARG A 57 -4.40 8.96 -4.12
N LEU A 58 -5.01 9.80 -3.29
CA LEU A 58 -6.13 9.41 -2.43
C LEU A 58 -7.33 8.98 -3.27
N VAL A 59 -7.75 9.80 -4.25
CA VAL A 59 -8.89 9.48 -5.12
C VAL A 59 -8.59 8.24 -5.97
N LEU A 60 -7.40 8.15 -6.56
CA LEU A 60 -6.98 6.95 -7.31
C LEU A 60 -7.03 5.69 -6.42
N SER A 61 -6.67 5.81 -5.14
CA SER A 61 -6.76 4.68 -4.20
C SER A 61 -8.21 4.31 -3.91
N MET A 62 -9.10 5.27 -3.74
CA MET A 62 -10.54 5.01 -3.61
C MET A 62 -11.10 4.24 -4.81
N ASP A 63 -10.68 4.62 -6.03
CA ASP A 63 -11.07 3.93 -7.26
C ASP A 63 -10.49 2.51 -7.37
N ALA A 64 -9.22 2.35 -6.97
CA ALA A 64 -8.52 1.06 -7.07
C ALA A 64 -9.09 -0.01 -6.14
N PHE A 65 -9.52 0.38 -4.94
CA PHE A 65 -9.96 -0.56 -3.89
C PHE A 65 -11.48 -0.61 -3.70
N ARG A 66 -12.24 0.12 -4.52
CA ARG A 66 -13.70 0.29 -4.36
C ARG A 66 -14.49 -1.02 -4.25
N ASP A 67 -14.05 -2.05 -4.99
CA ASP A 67 -14.77 -3.32 -5.11
C ASP A 67 -14.37 -4.33 -4.01
N ILE A 68 -13.53 -3.95 -3.05
CA ILE A 68 -13.13 -4.80 -1.92
C ILE A 68 -13.84 -4.29 -0.66
N PRO A 69 -14.92 -4.96 -0.20
CA PRO A 69 -15.79 -4.44 0.86
C PRO A 69 -15.09 -4.19 2.20
N GLN A 70 -14.04 -4.97 2.52
CA GLN A 70 -13.27 -4.85 3.76
C GLN A 70 -12.30 -3.68 3.76
N VAL A 71 -12.05 -3.08 2.58
CA VAL A 71 -11.10 -1.96 2.44
C VAL A 71 -11.79 -0.63 2.70
N ARG A 72 -11.09 0.23 3.42
CA ARG A 72 -11.35 1.68 3.51
C ARG A 72 -10.08 2.42 3.17
N VAL A 73 -10.21 3.51 2.42
CA VAL A 73 -9.08 4.41 2.13
C VAL A 73 -9.14 5.57 3.12
N SER A 74 -8.01 5.87 3.75
CA SER A 74 -7.87 6.90 4.77
C SER A 74 -6.98 8.03 4.29
N SER A 75 -7.39 9.26 4.56
CA SER A 75 -6.58 10.47 4.36
C SER A 75 -5.65 10.80 5.54
N PHE A 76 -5.58 9.95 6.55
CA PHE A 76 -4.92 10.23 7.83
C PHE A 76 -3.50 10.78 7.71
N GLU A 77 -2.61 10.16 6.91
CA GLU A 77 -1.27 10.67 6.68
C GLU A 77 -1.27 12.02 5.93
N ILE A 78 -2.22 12.19 5.02
CA ILE A 78 -2.39 13.41 4.21
C ILE A 78 -2.86 14.56 5.10
N ASP A 79 -3.87 14.32 5.92
CA ASP A 79 -4.46 15.33 6.83
C ASP A 79 -3.44 15.82 7.87
N LEU A 80 -2.53 14.94 8.29
CA LEU A 80 -1.47 15.28 9.23
C LEU A 80 -0.18 15.77 8.56
N GLY A 81 -0.13 15.87 7.22
CA GLY A 81 1.04 16.32 6.47
C GLY A 81 2.31 15.48 6.74
N MET A 82 2.17 14.16 6.90
CA MET A 82 3.27 13.30 7.34
C MET A 82 4.29 13.06 6.22
N ASN A 83 5.56 12.86 6.61
CA ASN A 83 6.66 12.69 5.66
C ASN A 83 6.80 11.26 5.08
N GLY A 84 5.84 10.36 5.35
CA GLY A 84 5.84 8.97 4.89
C GLY A 84 6.67 8.01 5.75
N SER A 85 7.10 8.43 6.95
CA SER A 85 7.79 7.57 7.90
C SER A 85 6.81 6.64 8.60
N THR A 86 6.95 5.33 8.41
CA THR A 86 6.13 4.32 9.11
C THR A 86 6.28 4.42 10.63
N TYR A 87 7.47 4.78 11.13
CA TYR A 87 7.68 5.00 12.57
C TYR A 87 6.81 6.15 13.10
N GLU A 88 6.75 7.28 12.37
CA GLU A 88 5.86 8.40 12.77
C GLU A 88 4.39 8.01 12.67
N LEU A 89 4.01 7.27 11.63
CA LEU A 89 2.65 6.76 11.49
C LEU A 89 2.26 5.93 12.72
N VAL A 90 3.07 4.92 13.07
CA VAL A 90 2.79 4.03 14.20
C VAL A 90 2.68 4.79 15.52
N THR A 91 3.52 5.80 15.75
CA THR A 91 3.43 6.63 16.97
C THR A 91 2.13 7.45 17.06
N LYS A 92 1.47 7.70 15.93
CA LYS A 92 0.22 8.45 15.87
C LYS A 92 -1.04 7.61 15.72
N LEU A 93 -0.91 6.28 15.61
CA LEU A 93 -2.07 5.38 15.43
C LEU A 93 -3.09 5.49 16.56
N HIS A 94 -2.68 5.88 17.77
CA HIS A 94 -3.60 6.12 18.87
C HIS A 94 -4.65 7.21 18.60
N LEU A 95 -4.42 8.06 17.57
CA LEU A 95 -5.38 9.07 17.12
C LEU A 95 -6.47 8.48 16.21
N LEU A 96 -6.29 7.26 15.72
CA LEU A 96 -7.30 6.56 14.92
C LEU A 96 -8.37 5.95 15.84
N PRO A 97 -9.67 6.14 15.55
CA PRO A 97 -10.75 5.53 16.33
C PRO A 97 -10.64 4.00 16.41
N GLU A 98 -10.16 3.38 15.33
CA GLU A 98 -10.01 1.93 15.22
C GLU A 98 -8.91 1.37 16.11
N HIS A 99 -7.93 2.18 16.52
CA HIS A 99 -6.77 1.72 17.29
C HIS A 99 -7.16 1.02 18.60
N THR A 100 -8.15 1.51 19.30
CA THR A 100 -8.59 0.92 20.59
C THR A 100 -9.53 -0.26 20.40
N SER A 101 -10.28 -0.32 19.32
CA SER A 101 -11.31 -1.33 19.05
C SER A 101 -10.81 -2.56 18.29
N HIS A 102 -9.64 -2.49 17.65
CA HIS A 102 -9.08 -3.56 16.82
C HIS A 102 -7.70 -4.03 17.31
N GLN A 103 -7.33 -5.24 16.91
CA GLN A 103 -5.94 -5.68 16.91
C GLN A 103 -5.31 -5.19 15.60
N VAL A 104 -4.38 -4.24 15.71
CA VAL A 104 -3.82 -3.52 14.55
C VAL A 104 -2.51 -4.14 14.10
N PHE A 105 -2.36 -4.33 12.79
CA PHE A 105 -1.14 -4.82 12.12
C PHE A 105 -0.69 -3.82 11.05
N MET A 106 0.62 -3.70 10.82
CA MET A 106 1.17 -3.04 9.63
C MET A 106 1.31 -4.05 8.49
N ALA A 107 0.65 -3.79 7.36
CA ALA A 107 0.75 -4.63 6.17
C ALA A 107 1.84 -4.10 5.22
N ILE A 108 2.76 -4.98 4.83
CA ILE A 108 3.85 -4.70 3.90
C ILE A 108 4.07 -5.88 2.93
N GLY A 109 4.74 -5.62 1.82
CA GLY A 109 5.21 -6.66 0.91
C GLY A 109 6.49 -7.34 1.41
N SER A 110 6.81 -8.51 0.87
CA SER A 110 8.06 -9.21 1.18
C SER A 110 9.31 -8.45 0.73
N ASP A 111 9.24 -7.64 -0.32
CA ASP A 111 10.29 -6.71 -0.75
C ASP A 111 10.62 -5.68 0.35
N GLU A 112 9.59 -5.07 0.95
CA GLU A 112 9.74 -4.12 2.05
C GLU A 112 10.24 -4.83 3.33
N ALA A 113 9.75 -6.05 3.60
CA ALA A 113 10.22 -6.83 4.73
C ALA A 113 11.72 -7.17 4.63
N ASN A 114 12.20 -7.46 3.42
CA ASN A 114 13.62 -7.69 3.14
C ASN A 114 14.47 -6.41 3.28
N ALA A 115 13.85 -5.24 3.08
CA ALA A 115 14.50 -3.92 3.17
C ALA A 115 14.26 -3.22 4.52
N ILE A 116 13.70 -3.91 5.51
CA ILE A 116 13.28 -3.31 6.79
C ILE A 116 14.42 -2.60 7.53
N ASP A 117 15.65 -3.09 7.36
CA ASP A 117 16.83 -2.53 8.03
C ASP A 117 17.17 -1.11 7.54
N LEU A 118 16.64 -0.70 6.38
CA LEU A 118 16.74 0.66 5.86
C LEU A 118 15.71 1.61 6.50
N TRP A 119 14.73 1.07 7.22
CA TRP A 119 13.68 1.88 7.82
C TRP A 119 14.14 2.51 9.12
N ARG A 120 13.75 3.78 9.30
CA ARG A 120 14.08 4.52 10.51
C ARG A 120 13.53 3.81 11.74
N ARG A 121 14.41 3.53 12.72
CA ARG A 121 14.07 2.89 14.00
C ARG A 121 13.37 1.53 13.82
N ASN A 122 13.80 0.75 12.84
CA ASN A 122 13.15 -0.51 12.47
C ASN A 122 13.00 -1.50 13.63
N VAL A 123 13.99 -1.60 14.54
CA VAL A 123 13.96 -2.51 15.71
C VAL A 123 12.83 -2.13 16.65
N GLU A 124 12.72 -0.83 16.96
CA GLU A 124 11.66 -0.32 17.85
C GLU A 124 10.30 -0.42 17.16
N LEU A 125 10.23 -0.08 15.88
CA LEU A 125 9.00 -0.18 15.09
C LEU A 125 8.44 -1.61 15.11
N ARG A 126 9.28 -2.64 14.94
CA ARG A 126 8.87 -4.04 15.02
C ARG A 126 8.43 -4.47 16.42
N ALA A 127 8.94 -3.80 17.46
CA ALA A 127 8.50 -4.03 18.83
C ALA A 127 7.18 -3.32 19.17
N MET A 128 6.87 -2.22 18.48
CA MET A 128 5.68 -1.40 18.74
C MET A 128 4.40 -1.98 18.15
N ILE A 129 4.48 -2.64 16.98
CA ILE A 129 3.32 -3.12 16.25
C ILE A 129 3.63 -4.44 15.53
N PRO A 130 2.72 -5.41 15.54
CA PRO A 130 2.85 -6.59 14.70
C PRO A 130 2.74 -6.23 13.22
N PHE A 131 3.51 -6.91 12.39
CA PHE A 131 3.46 -6.80 10.95
C PHE A 131 2.75 -8.00 10.35
N VAL A 132 2.04 -7.78 9.24
CA VAL A 132 1.63 -8.83 8.32
C VAL A 132 2.35 -8.62 7.00
N VAL A 133 3.14 -9.60 6.61
CA VAL A 133 3.95 -9.58 5.39
C VAL A 133 3.26 -10.43 4.33
N VAL A 134 2.80 -9.77 3.26
CA VAL A 134 2.24 -10.47 2.09
C VAL A 134 3.37 -10.79 1.14
N THR A 135 3.57 -12.08 0.83
CA THR A 135 4.64 -12.49 -0.08
C THR A 135 4.34 -11.99 -1.49
N ARG A 136 5.39 -11.55 -2.22
CA ARG A 136 5.26 -11.11 -3.60
C ARG A 136 6.02 -12.06 -4.52
N PRO A 137 5.48 -12.37 -5.71
CA PRO A 137 6.20 -13.13 -6.72
C PRO A 137 7.51 -12.46 -7.08
N GLY A 138 8.53 -13.26 -7.29
CA GLY A 138 9.87 -12.75 -7.58
C GLY A 138 10.61 -12.13 -6.38
N HIS A 139 9.92 -11.96 -5.22
CA HIS A 139 10.50 -11.40 -4.00
C HIS A 139 10.27 -12.32 -2.79
N PRO A 140 10.89 -13.50 -2.74
CA PRO A 140 10.81 -14.36 -1.57
C PRO A 140 11.42 -13.66 -0.35
N LEU A 141 11.02 -14.08 0.85
CA LEU A 141 11.69 -13.62 2.07
C LEU A 141 13.14 -14.12 2.08
N THR A 142 14.05 -13.17 2.16
CA THR A 142 15.49 -13.42 2.31
C THR A 142 15.86 -13.54 3.79
N GLU A 143 17.15 -13.73 4.08
CA GLU A 143 17.67 -13.75 5.47
C GLU A 143 17.23 -12.49 6.24
N SER A 144 17.34 -11.30 5.62
CA SER A 144 16.94 -10.03 6.22
C SER A 144 15.44 -9.94 6.51
N GLY A 145 14.60 -10.68 5.80
CA GLY A 145 13.14 -10.72 5.98
C GLY A 145 12.67 -11.81 6.94
N ARG A 146 13.53 -12.71 7.42
CA ARG A 146 13.15 -13.84 8.28
C ARG A 146 12.49 -13.45 9.60
N TRP A 147 12.75 -12.26 10.09
CA TRP A 147 12.09 -11.75 11.30
C TRP A 147 10.55 -11.84 11.21
N ALA A 148 9.99 -11.70 10.02
CA ALA A 148 8.55 -11.74 9.79
C ALA A 148 7.90 -13.11 10.08
N ALA A 149 8.68 -14.19 10.07
CA ALA A 149 8.21 -15.54 10.38
C ALA A 149 8.06 -15.81 11.89
N HIS A 150 8.45 -14.86 12.74
CA HIS A 150 8.37 -15.00 14.19
C HIS A 150 7.23 -14.17 14.76
N ALA A 151 6.48 -14.75 15.73
CA ALA A 151 5.44 -14.02 16.45
C ALA A 151 6.00 -12.73 17.09
N PRO A 152 5.24 -11.64 17.13
CA PRO A 152 3.81 -11.52 16.80
C PRO A 152 3.50 -11.23 15.34
N HIS A 153 4.51 -11.30 14.44
CA HIS A 153 4.35 -11.02 13.02
C HIS A 153 3.72 -12.21 12.29
N LEU A 154 3.15 -11.96 11.12
CA LEU A 154 2.48 -12.95 10.28
C LEU A 154 3.03 -12.89 8.85
N VAL A 155 3.16 -14.04 8.23
CA VAL A 155 3.45 -14.14 6.79
C VAL A 155 2.25 -14.73 6.09
N VAL A 156 1.74 -14.02 5.08
CA VAL A 156 0.57 -14.41 4.31
C VAL A 156 0.99 -14.64 2.86
N PRO A 157 0.63 -15.79 2.27
CA PRO A 157 0.88 -15.99 0.85
C PRO A 157 0.03 -15.03 0.01
N ASN A 158 0.60 -14.52 -1.07
CA ASN A 158 -0.20 -13.81 -2.07
C ASN A 158 -1.10 -14.82 -2.79
N GLY A 159 -2.40 -14.61 -2.80
CA GLY A 159 -3.45 -15.55 -3.25
C GLY A 159 -3.46 -15.89 -4.75
N GLY A 160 -2.36 -15.73 -5.45
CA GLY A 160 -2.12 -16.45 -6.69
C GLY A 160 -2.53 -15.79 -8.01
N ASN A 161 -3.14 -14.64 -8.06
CA ASN A 161 -3.24 -13.88 -9.32
C ASN A 161 -2.11 -12.85 -9.42
N LEU A 162 -0.95 -13.36 -9.86
CA LEU A 162 0.31 -12.67 -9.93
C LEU A 162 0.35 -11.73 -11.14
N ILE A 163 -0.29 -10.61 -11.01
CA ILE A 163 -0.01 -9.53 -11.95
C ILE A 163 1.24 -8.83 -11.41
N GLU A 164 2.38 -8.98 -12.11
CA GLU A 164 3.53 -8.10 -11.90
C GLU A 164 3.16 -6.67 -12.30
N ALA A 165 2.29 -6.07 -11.51
CA ALA A 165 1.81 -4.72 -11.75
C ALA A 165 2.57 -3.77 -10.83
N SER A 166 3.63 -3.17 -11.35
CA SER A 166 4.36 -2.12 -10.64
C SER A 166 3.85 -0.73 -11.04
N SER A 167 3.86 0.20 -10.08
CA SER A 167 3.58 1.62 -10.38
C SER A 167 4.58 2.20 -11.39
N THR A 168 5.81 1.69 -11.43
CA THR A 168 6.84 2.11 -12.38
C THR A 168 6.47 1.71 -13.80
N SER A 169 6.07 0.45 -14.01
CA SER A 169 5.62 -0.05 -15.33
C SER A 169 4.35 0.68 -15.80
N ALA A 170 3.40 0.90 -14.89
CA ALA A 170 2.19 1.66 -15.20
C ALA A 170 2.50 3.09 -15.65
N LYS A 171 3.38 3.80 -14.92
CA LYS A 171 3.80 5.16 -15.31
C LYS A 171 4.54 5.19 -16.64
N ALA A 172 5.41 4.22 -16.91
CA ALA A 172 6.12 4.15 -18.18
C ALA A 172 5.15 3.96 -19.37
N ALA A 173 4.16 3.09 -19.23
CA ALA A 173 3.13 2.89 -20.25
C ALA A 173 2.30 4.16 -20.48
N ILE A 174 1.88 4.84 -19.42
CA ILE A 174 1.11 6.11 -19.52
C ILE A 174 1.95 7.19 -20.18
N ALA A 175 3.21 7.36 -19.79
CA ALA A 175 4.11 8.37 -20.34
C ALA A 175 4.40 8.14 -21.84
N ALA A 176 4.37 6.88 -22.28
CA ALA A 176 4.50 6.49 -23.69
C ALA A 176 3.17 6.62 -24.47
N GLY A 177 2.05 6.93 -23.81
CA GLY A 177 0.72 6.96 -24.43
C GLY A 177 0.15 5.56 -24.71
N ASP A 178 0.79 4.49 -24.22
CA ASP A 178 0.33 3.11 -24.37
C ASP A 178 -0.69 2.73 -23.29
N PHE A 179 -1.91 3.18 -23.48
CA PHE A 179 -3.00 2.92 -22.54
C PHE A 179 -3.48 1.46 -22.55
N GLU A 180 -3.26 0.74 -23.65
CA GLU A 180 -3.57 -0.70 -23.70
C GLU A 180 -2.62 -1.49 -22.79
N LEU A 181 -1.34 -1.15 -22.79
CA LEU A 181 -0.39 -1.71 -21.84
C LEU A 181 -0.71 -1.28 -20.38
N ALA A 182 -1.07 -0.01 -20.17
CA ALA A 182 -1.43 0.51 -18.85
C ALA A 182 -2.63 -0.24 -18.22
N ARG A 183 -3.61 -0.66 -19.02
CA ARG A 183 -4.77 -1.47 -18.59
C ARG A 183 -4.38 -2.81 -17.96
N ARG A 184 -3.22 -3.35 -18.29
CA ARG A 184 -2.72 -4.59 -17.70
C ARG A 184 -2.27 -4.42 -16.24
N TYR A 185 -2.00 -3.19 -15.83
CA TYR A 185 -1.49 -2.85 -14.52
C TYR A 185 -2.51 -2.14 -13.63
N LEU A 186 -3.53 -1.51 -14.22
CA LEU A 186 -4.42 -0.58 -13.53
C LEU A 186 -5.89 -1.01 -13.61
N ASN A 187 -6.61 -0.76 -12.52
CA ASN A 187 -8.06 -0.82 -12.54
C ASN A 187 -8.60 0.17 -13.60
N PRO A 188 -9.64 -0.19 -14.37
CA PRO A 188 -10.22 0.69 -15.39
C PRO A 188 -10.62 2.07 -14.86
N ARG A 189 -11.14 2.18 -13.63
CA ARG A 189 -11.50 3.48 -13.02
C ARG A 189 -10.26 4.33 -12.75
N VAL A 190 -9.19 3.73 -12.25
CA VAL A 190 -7.90 4.39 -12.02
C VAL A 190 -7.35 4.93 -13.34
N LEU A 191 -7.37 4.11 -14.41
CA LEU A 191 -6.88 4.52 -15.71
C LEU A 191 -7.72 5.67 -16.29
N HIS A 192 -9.04 5.58 -16.19
CA HIS A 192 -9.96 6.63 -16.62
C HIS A 192 -9.66 7.97 -15.92
N HIS A 193 -9.54 7.96 -14.61
CA HIS A 193 -9.20 9.15 -13.82
C HIS A 193 -7.84 9.74 -14.23
N ILE A 194 -6.82 8.87 -14.44
CA ILE A 194 -5.50 9.30 -14.92
C ILE A 194 -5.58 10.00 -16.26
N GLN A 195 -6.41 9.50 -17.19
CA GLN A 195 -6.60 10.09 -18.51
C GLN A 195 -7.32 11.44 -18.41
N GLU A 196 -8.40 11.53 -17.64
CA GLU A 196 -9.16 12.79 -17.46
C GLU A 196 -8.29 13.89 -16.84
N ARG A 197 -7.47 13.55 -15.83
CA ARG A 197 -6.61 14.48 -15.11
C ARG A 197 -5.23 14.66 -15.75
N ARG A 198 -4.93 13.92 -16.82
CA ARG A 198 -3.64 13.90 -17.51
C ARG A 198 -2.45 13.63 -16.57
N LEU A 199 -2.67 12.77 -15.58
CA LEU A 199 -1.62 12.41 -14.62
C LEU A 199 -0.58 11.50 -15.27
N TYR A 200 0.67 11.64 -14.88
CA TYR A 200 1.81 10.82 -15.35
C TYR A 200 2.12 10.90 -16.85
N GLN A 201 1.49 11.81 -17.58
CA GLN A 201 1.77 12.04 -19.00
C GLN A 201 2.96 12.98 -19.15
N ASN A 202 3.82 12.72 -20.12
CA ASN A 202 4.90 13.66 -20.46
C ASN A 202 4.30 14.96 -21.04
N PRO A 203 4.69 16.15 -20.56
CA PRO A 203 4.17 17.42 -21.11
C PRO A 203 4.52 17.64 -22.59
N MET A 204 5.45 16.85 -23.16
CA MET A 204 5.89 16.97 -24.55
C MET A 204 5.04 16.19 -25.57
N THR A 205 4.11 15.32 -25.15
CA THR A 205 3.24 14.55 -26.09
C THR A 205 1.85 15.19 -26.30
N ALA A 206 1.59 16.36 -25.74
CA ALA A 206 0.30 17.04 -25.84
C ALA A 206 0.17 17.95 -27.09
N CYS A 207 1.15 17.97 -28.01
CA CYS A 207 1.12 18.70 -29.28
C CYS A 207 1.64 17.81 -30.41
N ALA A 208 0.76 16.99 -30.99
CA ALA A 208 0.86 16.45 -32.33
C ALA A 208 -0.53 16.30 -32.91
#